data_9fc70131eb8bc88e7b66768ea9c62ecc
#
_entry.id   9fc70131eb8bc88e7b66768ea9c62ecc
#
_cell.length_a   1.000
_cell.length_b   1.000
_cell.length_c   1.000
_cell.angle_alpha   90.00
_cell.angle_beta   90.00
_cell.angle_gamma   90.00
#
_symmetry.space_group_name_H-M   'P 1'
#
loop_
_entity.id
_entity.type
_entity.pdbx_description
1 polymer ?
#
loop_
_entity_poly.entity_id
_entity_poly.type
_entity_poly.pdbx_seq_one_letter_code
_entity_poly.pdbx_strand_id
1 'polypeptide(L)'
;MLLLLLISITGMRNANSLSQRCRSVSLRYRQSLTTEAVNTAQQRQPGLTFWTQDSALLQTGLHQIQSNVLYYQGDAFLVLGQDCCSGELPALLDTSGCAISTALARELFGSEEVAGLSLLLEDSSFTVRGVFQSSELLALIPRNDAGFTAVELPYSEDARQDPAAWVDVQLAASGLPEPDWQLYTGLCSALVKILAWLPLTFAFVVLTFSALHKLASWTFPARDAVLFVVLLSVAAALPSLLAVWPSWLIPSRWSDFSWWGQTAQTLGRRLEAFLLAPGMGRDLAIKTGLLAQAGIGFLQCVLCELLRCTLRPNT
;
A
#
# COMPACT_ATOMS: atom_id res chain seq x y z
N MET A 1 13.97 25.20 6.77
CA MET A 1 14.70 24.06 6.19
C MET A 1 14.62 22.79 7.04
N LEU A 2 14.96 22.83 8.33
CA LEU A 2 14.87 21.66 9.23
C LEU A 2 13.46 21.03 9.27
N LEU A 3 12.41 21.85 9.40
CA LEU A 3 11.02 21.39 9.41
C LEU A 3 10.64 20.67 8.11
N LEU A 4 11.07 21.18 6.96
CA LEU A 4 10.83 20.56 5.66
C LEU A 4 11.50 19.19 5.55
N LEU A 5 12.73 19.04 6.07
CA LEU A 5 13.42 17.76 6.13
C LEU A 5 12.69 16.77 7.04
N LEU A 6 12.24 17.18 8.22
CA LEU A 6 11.50 16.31 9.14
C LEU A 6 10.18 15.82 8.52
N ILE A 7 9.43 16.71 7.88
CA ILE A 7 8.18 16.35 7.19
C ILE A 7 8.45 15.42 6.01
N SER A 8 9.55 15.64 5.27
CA SER A 8 9.95 14.77 4.16
C SER A 8 10.31 13.37 4.64
N ILE A 9 11.06 13.25 5.74
CA ILE A 9 11.38 11.94 6.35
C ILE A 9 10.11 11.23 6.79
N THR A 10 9.16 11.95 7.41
CA THR A 10 7.87 11.39 7.82
C THR A 10 7.06 10.90 6.61
N GLY A 11 7.01 11.70 5.54
CA GLY A 11 6.36 11.33 4.28
C GLY A 11 6.99 10.09 3.63
N MET A 12 8.31 9.99 3.61
CA MET A 12 9.00 8.81 3.09
C MET A 12 8.76 7.57 3.92
N ARG A 13 8.76 7.68 5.26
CA ARG A 13 8.43 6.56 6.16
C ARG A 13 7.00 6.07 5.92
N ASN A 14 6.04 6.97 5.83
CA ASN A 14 4.65 6.64 5.50
C ASN A 14 4.53 5.97 4.13
N ALA A 15 5.21 6.50 3.11
CA ALA A 15 5.23 5.93 1.76
C ALA A 15 5.81 4.51 1.75
N ASN A 16 6.89 4.26 2.47
CA ASN A 16 7.50 2.93 2.56
C ASN A 16 6.58 1.94 3.29
N SER A 17 5.99 2.33 4.42
CA SER A 17 5.02 1.50 5.16
C SER A 17 3.82 1.13 4.30
N LEU A 18 3.22 2.10 3.58
CA LEU A 18 2.12 1.84 2.67
C LEU A 18 2.52 0.95 1.49
N SER A 19 3.73 1.13 0.95
CA SER A 19 4.20 0.31 -0.18
C SER A 19 4.39 -1.16 0.20
N GLN A 20 4.71 -1.45 1.44
CA GLN A 20 4.77 -2.82 1.95
C GLN A 20 3.40 -3.49 2.01
N ARG A 21 2.36 -2.72 2.35
CA ARG A 21 0.97 -3.20 2.40
C ARG A 21 0.34 -3.39 1.02
N CYS A 22 0.88 -2.73 0.00
CA CYS A 22 0.36 -2.72 -1.36
C CYS A 22 1.09 -3.72 -2.28
N ARG A 23 1.14 -5.01 -1.89
CA ARG A 23 1.86 -6.06 -2.62
C ARG A 23 0.98 -7.02 -3.41
N SER A 24 -0.29 -6.69 -3.59
CA SER A 24 -1.24 -7.52 -4.32
C SER A 24 -2.19 -6.69 -5.18
N VAL A 25 -2.85 -7.34 -6.11
CA VAL A 25 -4.10 -6.85 -6.69
C VAL A 25 -5.23 -7.57 -5.98
N SER A 26 -6.21 -6.81 -5.47
CA SER A 26 -7.34 -7.35 -4.75
C SER A 26 -8.57 -7.38 -5.63
N LEU A 27 -9.14 -8.57 -5.79
CA LEU A 27 -10.41 -8.80 -6.47
C LEU A 27 -11.51 -8.88 -5.44
N ARG A 28 -12.63 -8.20 -5.66
CA ARG A 28 -13.76 -8.14 -4.74
C ARG A 28 -15.03 -8.62 -5.43
N TYR A 29 -15.80 -9.40 -4.70
CA TYR A 29 -17.05 -9.98 -5.15
C TYR A 29 -18.18 -9.58 -4.19
N ARG A 30 -19.35 -9.23 -4.74
CA ARG A 30 -20.57 -8.98 -3.94
C ARG A 30 -21.15 -10.27 -3.38
N GLN A 31 -21.04 -11.33 -4.15
CA GLN A 31 -21.47 -12.66 -3.75
C GLN A 31 -20.27 -13.50 -3.36
N SER A 32 -20.45 -14.34 -2.36
CA SER A 32 -19.40 -15.27 -1.96
C SER A 32 -19.07 -16.26 -3.07
N LEU A 33 -17.78 -16.53 -3.24
CA LEU A 33 -17.29 -17.55 -4.16
C LEU A 33 -17.72 -18.93 -3.66
N THR A 34 -18.06 -19.82 -4.60
CA THR A 34 -18.36 -21.20 -4.26
C THR A 34 -17.08 -21.94 -3.84
N THR A 35 -17.20 -22.89 -2.92
CA THR A 35 -16.08 -23.72 -2.46
C THR A 35 -15.38 -24.44 -3.63
N GLU A 36 -16.14 -24.87 -4.65
CA GLU A 36 -15.58 -25.48 -5.84
C GLU A 36 -14.72 -24.52 -6.66
N ALA A 37 -15.17 -23.26 -6.83
CA ALA A 37 -14.40 -22.24 -7.53
C ALA A 37 -13.09 -21.92 -6.79
N VAL A 38 -13.15 -21.79 -5.46
CA VAL A 38 -11.98 -21.56 -4.62
C VAL A 38 -10.97 -22.70 -4.73
N ASN A 39 -11.42 -23.94 -4.57
CA ASN A 39 -10.53 -25.12 -4.65
C ASN A 39 -9.93 -25.26 -6.05
N THR A 40 -10.71 -25.06 -7.10
CA THR A 40 -10.23 -25.14 -8.48
C THR A 40 -9.19 -24.05 -8.75
N ALA A 41 -9.45 -22.83 -8.33
CA ALA A 41 -8.52 -21.72 -8.51
C ALA A 41 -7.22 -21.94 -7.74
N GLN A 42 -7.29 -22.47 -6.52
CA GLN A 42 -6.12 -22.74 -5.70
C GLN A 42 -5.27 -23.91 -6.24
N GLN A 43 -5.91 -24.93 -6.83
CA GLN A 43 -5.19 -26.01 -7.51
C GLN A 43 -4.44 -25.50 -8.75
N ARG A 44 -5.05 -24.59 -9.50
CA ARG A 44 -4.43 -24.01 -10.70
C ARG A 44 -3.35 -22.98 -10.37
N GLN A 45 -3.57 -22.22 -9.30
CA GLN A 45 -2.68 -21.14 -8.85
C GLN A 45 -2.54 -21.15 -7.31
N PRO A 46 -1.58 -21.89 -6.75
CA PRO A 46 -1.40 -22.02 -5.30
C PRO A 46 -1.06 -20.71 -4.56
N GLY A 47 -0.64 -19.67 -5.28
CA GLY A 47 -0.30 -18.36 -4.70
C GLY A 47 -1.50 -17.44 -4.43
N LEU A 48 -2.71 -17.84 -4.81
CA LEU A 48 -3.92 -17.07 -4.54
C LEU A 48 -4.28 -17.14 -3.06
N THR A 49 -4.71 -16.00 -2.52
CA THR A 49 -5.20 -15.93 -1.14
C THR A 49 -6.64 -15.44 -1.15
N PHE A 50 -7.52 -16.26 -0.60
CA PHE A 50 -8.96 -15.98 -0.47
C PHE A 50 -9.25 -15.48 0.93
N TRP A 51 -10.16 -14.52 1.06
CA TRP A 51 -10.56 -14.04 2.38
C TRP A 51 -11.93 -13.37 2.39
N THR A 52 -12.47 -13.24 3.58
CA THR A 52 -13.69 -12.51 3.86
C THR A 52 -13.62 -11.91 5.24
N GLN A 53 -14.42 -10.88 5.50
CA GLN A 53 -14.54 -10.25 6.81
C GLN A 53 -15.94 -10.49 7.34
N ASP A 54 -16.01 -10.93 8.60
CA ASP A 54 -17.27 -11.12 9.32
C ASP A 54 -17.08 -10.70 10.79
N SER A 55 -18.18 -10.67 11.55
CA SER A 55 -18.16 -10.40 12.98
C SER A 55 -18.47 -11.67 13.73
N ALA A 56 -17.61 -12.04 14.68
CA ALA A 56 -17.78 -13.23 15.49
C ALA A 56 -17.49 -12.98 16.97
N LEU A 57 -18.04 -13.83 17.82
CA LEU A 57 -17.79 -13.82 19.26
C LEU A 57 -16.53 -14.64 19.55
N LEU A 58 -15.49 -13.97 20.01
CA LEU A 58 -14.25 -14.58 20.42
C LEU A 58 -14.23 -14.74 21.93
N GLN A 59 -13.75 -15.89 22.40
CA GLN A 59 -13.77 -16.24 23.82
C GLN A 59 -12.39 -16.68 24.28
N THR A 60 -12.08 -16.31 25.50
CA THR A 60 -11.03 -16.94 26.33
C THR A 60 -11.70 -17.49 27.58
N GLY A 61 -11.00 -18.22 28.43
CA GLY A 61 -11.61 -18.85 29.60
C GLY A 61 -12.43 -17.92 30.51
N LEU A 62 -12.23 -16.60 30.44
CA LEU A 62 -12.86 -15.60 31.31
C LEU A 62 -13.55 -14.45 30.56
N HIS A 63 -13.20 -14.19 29.33
CA HIS A 63 -13.67 -13.03 28.58
C HIS A 63 -14.30 -13.45 27.24
N GLN A 64 -15.35 -12.74 26.86
CA GLN A 64 -16.01 -12.87 25.56
C GLN A 64 -16.15 -11.50 24.92
N ILE A 65 -15.75 -11.38 23.67
CA ILE A 65 -15.77 -10.10 22.96
C ILE A 65 -16.25 -10.33 21.52
N GLN A 66 -17.16 -9.50 21.07
CA GLN A 66 -17.52 -9.41 19.64
C GLN A 66 -16.40 -8.67 18.90
N SER A 67 -15.83 -9.31 17.91
CA SER A 67 -14.70 -8.80 17.14
C SER A 67 -14.94 -8.99 15.65
N ASN A 68 -14.32 -8.16 14.83
CA ASN A 68 -14.20 -8.43 13.41
C ASN A 68 -13.20 -9.57 13.20
N VAL A 69 -13.55 -10.53 12.36
CA VAL A 69 -12.71 -11.66 12.01
C VAL A 69 -12.47 -11.68 10.51
N LEU A 70 -11.21 -11.75 10.13
CA LEU A 70 -10.78 -12.01 8.76
C LEU A 70 -10.55 -13.51 8.61
N TYR A 71 -11.50 -14.20 7.96
CA TYR A 71 -11.32 -15.58 7.57
C TYR A 71 -10.50 -15.63 6.28
N TYR A 72 -9.50 -16.48 6.22
CA TYR A 72 -8.64 -16.55 5.06
C TYR A 72 -8.19 -17.98 4.74
N GLN A 73 -7.83 -18.18 3.48
CA GLN A 73 -7.20 -19.39 2.96
C GLN A 73 -6.05 -18.98 2.04
N GLY A 74 -4.81 -19.27 2.43
CA GLY A 74 -3.60 -18.88 1.71
C GLY A 74 -2.62 -18.12 2.59
N ASP A 75 -2.00 -17.06 2.06
CA ASP A 75 -1.00 -16.26 2.76
C ASP A 75 -1.63 -15.17 3.64
N ALA A 76 -1.46 -15.31 4.95
CA ALA A 76 -1.91 -14.37 5.97
C ALA A 76 -1.37 -12.94 5.74
N PHE A 77 -0.13 -12.82 5.24
CA PHE A 77 0.49 -11.53 4.97
C PHE A 77 -0.24 -10.76 3.86
N LEU A 78 -0.71 -11.44 2.82
CA LEU A 78 -1.45 -10.79 1.72
C LEU A 78 -2.80 -10.22 2.19
N VAL A 79 -3.40 -10.80 3.22
CA VAL A 79 -4.65 -10.29 3.81
C VAL A 79 -4.39 -9.11 4.73
N LEU A 80 -3.39 -9.23 5.62
CA LEU A 80 -3.13 -8.23 6.66
C LEU A 80 -2.28 -7.04 6.14
N GLY A 81 -1.33 -7.31 5.26
CA GLY A 81 -0.41 -6.32 4.70
C GLY A 81 0.60 -5.74 5.69
N GLN A 82 0.86 -6.43 6.81
CA GLN A 82 1.85 -6.04 7.82
C GLN A 82 2.34 -7.27 8.60
N ASP A 83 3.52 -7.15 9.18
CA ASP A 83 4.09 -8.15 10.07
C ASP A 83 3.52 -8.04 11.49
N CYS A 84 3.72 -9.08 12.30
CA CYS A 84 3.40 -9.06 13.72
C CYS A 84 4.43 -8.20 14.49
N CYS A 85 3.96 -7.54 15.55
CA CYS A 85 4.81 -6.86 16.54
C CYS A 85 5.31 -7.83 17.62
N SER A 86 4.60 -8.94 17.83
CA SER A 86 4.98 -10.03 18.73
C SER A 86 4.58 -11.36 18.08
N GLY A 87 5.46 -12.36 18.14
CA GLY A 87 5.25 -13.62 17.44
C GLY A 87 5.36 -13.50 15.92
N GLU A 88 4.72 -14.42 15.21
CA GLU A 88 4.76 -14.52 13.72
C GLU A 88 3.35 -14.73 13.17
N LEU A 89 3.14 -14.41 11.90
CA LEU A 89 1.89 -14.76 11.20
C LEU A 89 1.76 -16.28 11.08
N PRO A 90 0.53 -16.82 11.12
CA PRO A 90 0.32 -18.25 10.88
C PRO A 90 0.93 -18.68 9.53
N ALA A 91 1.61 -19.82 9.52
CA ALA A 91 2.17 -20.38 8.29
C ALA A 91 1.06 -20.84 7.33
N LEU A 92 1.38 -20.92 6.04
CA LEU A 92 0.44 -21.32 4.96
C LEU A 92 -0.38 -22.58 5.23
N LEU A 93 0.19 -23.53 5.97
CA LEU A 93 -0.45 -24.82 6.30
C LEU A 93 -0.94 -24.89 7.75
N ASP A 94 -0.80 -23.83 8.53
CA ASP A 94 -1.27 -23.80 9.91
C ASP A 94 -2.76 -23.49 9.95
N THR A 95 -3.57 -24.51 10.15
CA THR A 95 -5.04 -24.41 10.24
C THR A 95 -5.53 -24.15 11.68
N SER A 96 -4.65 -24.18 12.65
CA SER A 96 -4.93 -24.00 14.08
C SER A 96 -4.36 -22.73 14.68
N GLY A 97 -3.50 -22.03 13.94
CA GLY A 97 -2.92 -20.76 14.35
C GLY A 97 -3.79 -19.58 13.97
N CYS A 98 -3.82 -18.55 14.81
CA CYS A 98 -4.46 -17.27 14.48
C CYS A 98 -3.52 -16.10 14.80
N ALA A 99 -3.80 -14.94 14.22
CA ALA A 99 -3.17 -13.69 14.64
C ALA A 99 -4.25 -12.71 15.10
N ILE A 100 -3.95 -11.92 16.13
CA ILE A 100 -4.90 -10.96 16.70
C ILE A 100 -4.30 -9.56 16.77
N SER A 101 -5.14 -8.55 16.77
CA SER A 101 -4.72 -7.17 16.93
C SER A 101 -4.26 -6.87 18.37
N THR A 102 -3.40 -5.86 18.54
CA THR A 102 -2.99 -5.35 19.85
C THR A 102 -4.18 -4.91 20.70
N ALA A 103 -5.20 -4.30 20.09
CA ALA A 103 -6.43 -3.92 20.79
C ALA A 103 -7.16 -5.15 21.32
N LEU A 104 -7.35 -6.18 20.48
CA LEU A 104 -8.03 -7.41 20.87
C LEU A 104 -7.24 -8.21 21.93
N ALA A 105 -5.90 -8.24 21.80
CA ALA A 105 -5.02 -8.88 22.77
C ALA A 105 -5.16 -8.27 24.17
N ARG A 106 -5.18 -6.94 24.25
CA ARG A 106 -5.38 -6.23 25.54
C ARG A 106 -6.75 -6.49 26.15
N GLU A 107 -7.80 -6.47 25.35
CA GLU A 107 -9.17 -6.67 25.81
C GLU A 107 -9.45 -8.11 26.26
N LEU A 108 -8.94 -9.11 25.53
CA LEU A 108 -9.17 -10.52 25.87
C LEU A 108 -8.24 -11.06 26.95
N PHE A 109 -6.98 -10.63 26.94
CA PHE A 109 -5.92 -11.21 27.77
C PHE A 109 -5.29 -10.21 28.74
N GLY A 110 -5.55 -8.91 28.60
CA GLY A 110 -4.92 -7.85 29.39
C GLY A 110 -3.45 -7.59 29.05
N SER A 111 -2.91 -8.20 28.00
CA SER A 111 -1.51 -8.10 27.57
C SER A 111 -1.38 -8.13 26.06
N GLU A 112 -0.24 -7.66 25.54
CA GLU A 112 0.13 -7.82 24.13
C GLU A 112 1.02 -9.05 23.88
N GLU A 113 1.62 -9.59 24.93
CA GLU A 113 2.44 -10.81 24.88
C GLU A 113 1.56 -12.04 25.11
N VAL A 114 0.81 -12.43 24.10
CA VAL A 114 -0.19 -13.51 24.17
C VAL A 114 0.09 -14.65 23.19
N ALA A 115 1.23 -14.64 22.53
CA ALA A 115 1.64 -15.72 21.64
C ALA A 115 1.69 -17.05 22.39
N GLY A 116 1.06 -18.09 21.83
CA GLY A 116 0.93 -19.40 22.44
C GLY A 116 -0.34 -19.60 23.29
N LEU A 117 -1.10 -18.55 23.60
CA LEU A 117 -2.37 -18.69 24.31
C LEU A 117 -3.49 -19.16 23.37
N SER A 118 -4.54 -19.76 23.96
CA SER A 118 -5.67 -20.28 23.21
C SER A 118 -6.81 -19.28 23.12
N LEU A 119 -7.39 -19.17 21.92
CA LEU A 119 -8.56 -18.39 21.57
C LEU A 119 -9.66 -19.34 21.10
N LEU A 120 -10.86 -19.20 21.62
CA LEU A 120 -12.03 -19.98 21.21
C LEU A 120 -12.89 -19.15 20.26
N LEU A 121 -13.25 -19.75 19.14
CA LEU A 121 -14.24 -19.24 18.20
C LEU A 121 -15.28 -20.34 17.95
N GLU A 122 -16.53 -20.12 18.33
CA GLU A 122 -17.54 -21.17 18.35
C GLU A 122 -17.05 -22.41 19.11
N ASP A 123 -16.99 -23.58 18.46
CA ASP A 123 -16.52 -24.84 19.06
C ASP A 123 -15.03 -25.14 18.71
N SER A 124 -14.35 -24.20 18.06
CA SER A 124 -12.98 -24.39 17.58
C SER A 124 -11.98 -23.61 18.44
N SER A 125 -10.87 -24.26 18.79
CA SER A 125 -9.77 -23.63 19.54
C SER A 125 -8.62 -23.29 18.60
N PHE A 126 -8.19 -22.03 18.64
CA PHE A 126 -7.06 -21.53 17.87
C PHE A 126 -5.94 -21.10 18.81
N THR A 127 -4.69 -21.29 18.39
CA THR A 127 -3.51 -20.81 19.13
C THR A 127 -3.08 -19.47 18.55
N VAL A 128 -2.94 -18.45 19.37
CA VAL A 128 -2.39 -17.15 18.97
C VAL A 128 -0.93 -17.33 18.56
N ARG A 129 -0.59 -17.17 17.29
CA ARG A 129 0.78 -17.23 16.76
C ARG A 129 1.45 -15.88 16.81
N GLY A 130 0.69 -14.81 16.57
CA GLY A 130 1.23 -13.47 16.57
C GLY A 130 0.21 -12.41 16.88
N VAL A 131 0.74 -11.24 17.25
CA VAL A 131 -0.02 -10.03 17.52
C VAL A 131 0.44 -8.95 16.55
N PHE A 132 -0.50 -8.32 15.87
CA PHE A 132 -0.23 -7.24 14.90
C PHE A 132 -0.77 -5.90 15.39
N GLN A 133 -0.15 -4.82 14.94
CA GLN A 133 -0.51 -3.47 15.39
C GLN A 133 -1.81 -3.01 14.76
N SER A 134 -2.88 -2.88 15.56
CA SER A 134 -4.14 -2.25 15.15
C SER A 134 -4.92 -1.76 16.37
N SER A 135 -5.62 -0.62 16.20
CA SER A 135 -6.56 -0.09 17.19
C SER A 135 -7.97 -0.69 17.10
N GLU A 136 -8.24 -1.47 16.06
CA GLU A 136 -9.51 -2.17 15.89
C GLU A 136 -9.44 -3.55 16.53
N LEU A 137 -10.59 -4.04 17.05
CA LEU A 137 -10.74 -5.40 17.52
C LEU A 137 -10.82 -6.33 16.29
N LEU A 138 -9.71 -6.96 15.96
CA LEU A 138 -9.56 -7.73 14.74
C LEU A 138 -8.79 -9.03 14.99
N ALA A 139 -9.32 -10.14 14.46
CA ALA A 139 -8.65 -11.43 14.43
C ALA A 139 -8.47 -11.92 13.00
N LEU A 140 -7.39 -12.62 12.71
CA LEU A 140 -7.09 -13.28 11.45
C LEU A 140 -7.07 -14.78 11.70
N ILE A 141 -8.03 -15.51 11.11
CA ILE A 141 -8.27 -16.93 11.40
C ILE A 141 -8.31 -17.72 10.09
N PRO A 142 -7.49 -18.79 9.95
CA PRO A 142 -7.54 -19.64 8.78
C PRO A 142 -8.84 -20.44 8.76
N ARG A 143 -9.50 -20.48 7.60
CA ARG A 143 -10.75 -21.23 7.40
C ARG A 143 -10.90 -21.59 5.92
N ASN A 144 -11.22 -22.84 5.62
CA ASN A 144 -11.31 -23.32 4.24
C ASN A 144 -12.73 -23.28 3.68
N ASP A 145 -13.74 -23.13 4.54
CA ASP A 145 -15.17 -23.20 4.22
C ASP A 145 -15.92 -21.86 4.36
N ALA A 146 -15.18 -20.76 4.59
CA ALA A 146 -15.78 -19.44 4.63
C ALA A 146 -16.23 -19.01 3.24
N GLY A 147 -17.40 -18.39 3.14
CA GLY A 147 -17.87 -17.77 1.91
C GLY A 147 -17.01 -16.58 1.52
N PHE A 148 -15.90 -16.81 0.81
CA PHE A 148 -14.93 -15.79 0.47
C PHE A 148 -15.49 -14.77 -0.52
N THR A 149 -15.29 -13.49 -0.22
CA THR A 149 -15.70 -12.35 -1.04
C THR A 149 -14.54 -11.55 -1.61
N ALA A 150 -13.32 -11.95 -1.26
CA ALA A 150 -12.11 -11.28 -1.72
C ALA A 150 -11.02 -12.28 -2.10
N VAL A 151 -10.24 -11.94 -3.12
CA VAL A 151 -9.07 -12.70 -3.58
C VAL A 151 -7.90 -11.76 -3.75
N GLU A 152 -6.75 -12.13 -3.19
CA GLU A 152 -5.51 -11.41 -3.35
C GLU A 152 -4.60 -12.13 -4.34
N LEU A 153 -4.23 -11.41 -5.39
CA LEU A 153 -3.24 -11.83 -6.38
C LEU A 153 -1.89 -11.22 -5.99
N PRO A 154 -0.86 -12.00 -5.68
CA PRO A 154 0.46 -11.44 -5.35
C PRO A 154 1.02 -10.65 -6.54
N TYR A 155 1.54 -9.47 -6.26
CA TYR A 155 2.01 -8.54 -7.30
C TYR A 155 3.33 -9.01 -7.90
N SER A 156 3.33 -9.29 -9.21
CA SER A 156 4.52 -9.72 -9.97
C SER A 156 5.18 -8.55 -10.72
N GLU A 157 6.37 -8.78 -11.28
CA GLU A 157 7.03 -7.83 -12.16
C GLU A 157 6.18 -7.51 -13.41
N ASP A 158 5.49 -8.51 -13.98
CA ASP A 158 4.64 -8.35 -15.16
C ASP A 158 3.41 -7.48 -14.85
N ALA A 159 2.87 -7.57 -13.62
CA ALA A 159 1.79 -6.71 -13.15
C ALA A 159 2.17 -5.23 -13.10
N ARG A 160 3.46 -4.90 -13.08
CA ARG A 160 3.95 -3.51 -13.12
C ARG A 160 3.91 -2.92 -14.51
N GLN A 161 3.99 -3.74 -15.56
CA GLN A 161 3.98 -3.27 -16.95
C GLN A 161 2.57 -2.96 -17.44
N ASP A 162 1.64 -3.89 -17.28
CA ASP A 162 0.22 -3.68 -17.55
C ASP A 162 -0.62 -4.45 -16.52
N PRO A 163 -1.03 -3.77 -15.42
CA PRO A 163 -1.76 -4.43 -14.35
C PRO A 163 -3.14 -4.94 -14.77
N ALA A 164 -3.78 -4.34 -15.79
CA ALA A 164 -5.10 -4.78 -16.24
C ALA A 164 -5.01 -6.06 -17.07
N ALA A 165 -4.19 -6.05 -18.11
CA ALA A 165 -3.98 -7.23 -18.93
C ALA A 165 -3.44 -8.42 -18.12
N TRP A 166 -2.58 -8.14 -17.13
CA TRP A 166 -2.09 -9.16 -16.22
C TRP A 166 -3.22 -9.78 -15.37
N VAL A 167 -4.13 -8.97 -14.83
CA VAL A 167 -5.29 -9.48 -14.07
C VAL A 167 -6.19 -10.33 -14.94
N ASP A 168 -6.46 -9.93 -16.17
CA ASP A 168 -7.28 -10.70 -17.11
C ASP A 168 -6.66 -12.08 -17.39
N VAL A 169 -5.35 -12.14 -17.57
CA VAL A 169 -4.60 -13.42 -17.73
C VAL A 169 -4.72 -14.28 -16.47
N GLN A 170 -4.58 -13.68 -15.28
CA GLN A 170 -4.68 -14.41 -14.02
C GLN A 170 -6.12 -14.95 -13.78
N LEU A 171 -7.14 -14.17 -14.10
CA LEU A 171 -8.54 -14.60 -14.03
C LEU A 171 -8.80 -15.79 -14.97
N ALA A 172 -8.37 -15.69 -16.21
CA ALA A 172 -8.51 -16.79 -17.18
C ALA A 172 -7.76 -18.06 -16.72
N ALA A 173 -6.56 -17.90 -16.17
CA ALA A 173 -5.75 -19.03 -15.69
C ALA A 173 -6.37 -19.69 -14.44
N SER A 174 -6.88 -18.93 -13.49
CA SER A 174 -7.49 -19.43 -12.26
C SER A 174 -8.88 -20.00 -12.47
N GLY A 175 -9.62 -19.51 -13.48
CA GLY A 175 -11.03 -19.86 -13.72
C GLY A 175 -11.98 -19.17 -12.74
N LEU A 176 -11.55 -18.10 -12.09
CA LEU A 176 -12.40 -17.30 -11.23
C LEU A 176 -13.41 -16.51 -12.07
N PRO A 177 -14.62 -16.24 -11.53
CA PRO A 177 -15.59 -15.37 -12.18
C PRO A 177 -15.06 -13.92 -12.26
N GLU A 178 -15.66 -13.11 -13.12
CA GLU A 178 -15.35 -11.69 -13.24
C GLU A 178 -15.66 -10.96 -11.91
N PRO A 179 -14.70 -10.22 -11.34
CA PRO A 179 -14.90 -9.52 -10.07
C PRO A 179 -15.71 -8.23 -10.25
N ASP A 180 -16.52 -7.88 -9.24
CA ASP A 180 -17.27 -6.60 -9.22
C ASP A 180 -16.31 -5.40 -9.09
N TRP A 181 -15.21 -5.55 -8.37
CA TRP A 181 -14.16 -4.51 -8.20
C TRP A 181 -12.78 -5.13 -8.30
N GLN A 182 -11.90 -4.41 -8.99
CA GLN A 182 -10.48 -4.70 -9.08
C GLN A 182 -9.71 -3.57 -8.41
N LEU A 183 -9.08 -3.85 -7.28
CA LEU A 183 -8.33 -2.89 -6.49
C LEU A 183 -6.83 -3.05 -6.76
N TYR A 184 -6.28 -2.16 -7.54
CA TYR A 184 -4.86 -2.16 -7.89
C TYR A 184 -4.05 -1.47 -6.78
N THR A 185 -3.74 -2.21 -5.69
CA THR A 185 -3.02 -1.63 -4.56
C THR A 185 -1.61 -1.17 -4.93
N GLY A 186 -0.97 -1.81 -5.92
CA GLY A 186 0.30 -1.37 -6.47
C GLY A 186 0.27 0.04 -7.07
N LEU A 187 -0.89 0.48 -7.62
CA LEU A 187 -1.11 1.85 -8.06
C LEU A 187 -1.05 2.82 -6.86
N CYS A 188 -1.67 2.45 -5.75
CA CYS A 188 -1.62 3.25 -4.52
C CYS A 188 -0.18 3.40 -4.02
N SER A 189 0.61 2.32 -4.06
CA SER A 189 2.04 2.37 -3.73
C SER A 189 2.82 3.34 -4.61
N ALA A 190 2.59 3.31 -5.93
CA ALA A 190 3.24 4.20 -6.87
C ALA A 190 2.86 5.67 -6.61
N LEU A 191 1.57 5.96 -6.45
CA LEU A 191 1.07 7.31 -6.16
C LEU A 191 1.66 7.88 -4.86
N VAL A 192 1.71 7.08 -3.80
CA VAL A 192 2.26 7.49 -2.51
C VAL A 192 3.74 7.83 -2.63
N LYS A 193 4.52 7.02 -3.36
CA LYS A 193 5.94 7.29 -3.62
C LYS A 193 6.13 8.57 -4.45
N ILE A 194 5.34 8.76 -5.50
CA ILE A 194 5.38 9.98 -6.32
C ILE A 194 5.06 11.20 -5.44
N LEU A 195 3.99 11.15 -4.63
CA LEU A 195 3.63 12.22 -3.70
C LEU A 195 4.71 12.51 -2.65
N ALA A 196 5.44 11.50 -2.20
CA ALA A 196 6.55 11.69 -1.25
C ALA A 196 7.78 12.36 -1.89
N TRP A 197 8.08 12.05 -3.15
CA TRP A 197 9.24 12.58 -3.87
C TRP A 197 8.99 13.93 -4.56
N LEU A 198 7.75 14.21 -4.98
CA LEU A 198 7.39 15.38 -5.78
C LEU A 198 7.77 16.71 -5.08
N PRO A 199 7.48 16.94 -3.77
CA PRO A 199 7.89 18.18 -3.12
C PRO A 199 9.39 18.35 -3.00
N LEU A 200 10.14 17.25 -2.80
CA LEU A 200 11.60 17.27 -2.74
C LEU A 200 12.22 17.62 -4.09
N THR A 201 11.68 17.05 -5.18
CA THR A 201 12.13 17.39 -6.52
C THR A 201 11.83 18.84 -6.86
N PHE A 202 10.66 19.34 -6.48
CA PHE A 202 10.30 20.75 -6.64
C PHE A 202 11.24 21.66 -5.84
N ALA A 203 11.50 21.35 -4.56
CA ALA A 203 12.44 22.12 -3.73
C ALA A 203 13.85 22.11 -4.33
N PHE A 204 14.31 20.97 -4.83
CA PHE A 204 15.59 20.84 -5.50
C PHE A 204 15.69 21.72 -6.75
N VAL A 205 14.65 21.70 -7.60
CA VAL A 205 14.58 22.55 -8.80
C VAL A 205 14.63 24.03 -8.41
N VAL A 206 13.82 24.47 -7.45
CA VAL A 206 13.80 25.88 -6.99
C VAL A 206 15.16 26.31 -6.43
N LEU A 207 15.78 25.48 -5.60
CA LEU A 207 17.11 25.76 -5.04
C LEU A 207 18.19 25.84 -6.14
N THR A 208 18.12 24.93 -7.12
CA THR A 208 19.04 24.91 -8.25
C THR A 208 18.89 26.19 -9.07
N PHE A 209 17.67 26.60 -9.44
CA PHE A 209 17.43 27.86 -10.15
C PHE A 209 17.91 29.07 -9.36
N SER A 210 17.66 29.10 -8.06
CA SER A 210 18.12 30.19 -7.17
C SER A 210 19.65 30.25 -7.09
N ALA A 211 20.32 29.09 -7.02
CA ALA A 211 21.76 28.98 -7.03
C ALA A 211 22.34 29.45 -8.38
N LEU A 212 21.77 29.00 -9.50
CA LEU A 212 22.19 29.39 -10.85
C LEU A 212 22.06 30.90 -11.06
N HIS A 213 20.97 31.52 -10.55
CA HIS A 213 20.79 32.97 -10.63
C HIS A 213 21.86 33.73 -9.86
N LYS A 214 22.25 33.28 -8.67
CA LYS A 214 23.34 33.83 -7.90
C LYS A 214 24.72 33.62 -8.57
N LEU A 215 24.89 32.46 -9.23
CA LEU A 215 26.14 32.16 -9.96
C LEU A 215 26.31 33.03 -11.22
N ALA A 216 25.28 33.63 -11.76
CA ALA A 216 25.36 34.52 -12.92
C ALA A 216 26.33 35.70 -12.70
N SER A 217 26.59 36.09 -11.45
CA SER A 217 27.56 37.12 -11.06
C SER A 217 28.99 36.62 -10.87
N TRP A 218 29.26 35.31 -11.00
CA TRP A 218 30.55 34.71 -10.78
C TRP A 218 31.43 34.75 -12.05
N THR A 219 32.75 34.61 -11.84
CA THR A 219 33.72 34.49 -12.95
C THR A 219 33.47 33.22 -13.76
N PHE A 220 33.71 33.28 -15.08
CA PHE A 220 33.36 32.21 -16.02
C PHE A 220 33.80 30.80 -15.62
N PRO A 221 35.09 30.53 -15.21
CA PRO A 221 35.50 29.16 -14.90
C PRO A 221 34.83 28.57 -13.67
N ALA A 222 34.54 29.36 -12.64
CA ALA A 222 33.89 28.89 -11.43
C ALA A 222 32.41 28.59 -11.68
N ARG A 223 31.74 29.41 -12.48
CA ARG A 223 30.36 29.20 -12.89
C ARG A 223 30.18 27.91 -13.67
N ASP A 224 31.06 27.67 -14.65
CA ASP A 224 30.98 26.51 -15.55
C ASP A 224 31.26 25.20 -14.78
N ALA A 225 32.21 25.23 -13.81
CA ALA A 225 32.46 24.09 -12.93
C ALA A 225 31.25 23.73 -12.08
N VAL A 226 30.57 24.72 -11.47
CA VAL A 226 29.37 24.47 -10.67
C VAL A 226 28.21 24.01 -11.53
N LEU A 227 28.02 24.58 -12.71
CA LEU A 227 27.01 24.12 -13.69
C LEU A 227 27.23 22.65 -14.06
N PHE A 228 28.49 22.27 -14.32
CA PHE A 228 28.83 20.89 -14.63
C PHE A 228 28.50 19.94 -13.47
N VAL A 229 28.84 20.30 -12.24
CA VAL A 229 28.52 19.50 -11.04
C VAL A 229 27.00 19.36 -10.83
N VAL A 230 26.23 20.45 -11.05
CA VAL A 230 24.76 20.41 -10.97
C VAL A 230 24.20 19.50 -12.04
N LEU A 231 24.62 19.62 -13.29
CA LEU A 231 24.18 18.76 -14.40
C LEU A 231 24.52 17.29 -14.13
N LEU A 232 25.70 17.00 -13.63
CA LEU A 232 26.12 15.65 -13.27
C LEU A 232 25.27 15.09 -12.14
N SER A 233 24.95 15.90 -11.13
CA SER A 233 24.07 15.51 -10.00
C SER A 233 22.65 15.22 -10.48
N VAL A 234 22.11 16.04 -11.37
CA VAL A 234 20.79 15.82 -11.98
C VAL A 234 20.81 14.54 -12.82
N ALA A 235 21.83 14.34 -13.66
CA ALA A 235 21.95 13.14 -14.48
C ALA A 235 22.10 11.87 -13.64
N ALA A 236 22.79 11.92 -12.51
CA ALA A 236 22.90 10.79 -11.58
C ALA A 236 21.58 10.51 -10.81
N ALA A 237 20.82 11.55 -10.48
CA ALA A 237 19.55 11.41 -9.77
C ALA A 237 18.39 10.98 -10.69
N LEU A 238 18.43 11.31 -11.99
CA LEU A 238 17.37 11.06 -12.95
C LEU A 238 16.94 9.58 -13.06
N PRO A 239 17.85 8.59 -13.14
CA PRO A 239 17.48 7.18 -13.19
C PRO A 239 16.73 6.73 -11.94
N SER A 240 17.13 7.21 -10.76
CA SER A 240 16.46 6.90 -9.48
C SER A 240 15.05 7.48 -9.42
N LEU A 241 14.83 8.66 -9.96
CA LEU A 241 13.52 9.29 -10.09
C LEU A 241 12.64 8.53 -11.08
N LEU A 242 13.19 8.16 -12.24
CA LEU A 242 12.45 7.40 -13.26
C LEU A 242 12.10 5.98 -12.79
N ALA A 243 12.93 5.34 -11.96
CA ALA A 243 12.66 4.03 -11.39
C ALA A 243 11.44 4.01 -10.44
N VAL A 244 11.04 5.16 -9.90
CA VAL A 244 9.83 5.29 -9.08
C VAL A 244 8.56 5.32 -9.95
N TRP A 245 8.68 5.72 -11.22
CA TRP A 245 7.54 5.82 -12.13
C TRP A 245 7.19 4.46 -12.70
N PRO A 246 5.90 4.05 -12.63
CA PRO A 246 5.44 2.84 -13.30
C PRO A 246 5.63 2.97 -14.82
N SER A 247 6.09 1.90 -15.46
CA SER A 247 6.35 1.90 -16.92
C SER A 247 5.11 2.23 -17.75
N TRP A 248 3.92 1.84 -17.30
CA TRP A 248 2.64 2.13 -17.96
C TRP A 248 2.21 3.60 -17.87
N LEU A 249 2.84 4.42 -17.01
CA LEU A 249 2.66 5.89 -16.96
C LEU A 249 3.63 6.64 -17.91
N ILE A 250 4.52 5.92 -18.59
CA ILE A 250 5.46 6.52 -19.53
C ILE A 250 4.87 6.37 -20.94
N PRO A 251 4.50 7.46 -21.61
CA PRO A 251 3.95 7.39 -22.97
C PRO A 251 5.01 6.91 -23.95
N SER A 252 4.61 6.09 -24.93
CA SER A 252 5.48 5.69 -26.03
C SER A 252 5.89 6.90 -26.89
N ARG A 253 5.04 7.95 -26.95
CA ARG A 253 5.30 9.22 -27.61
C ARG A 253 4.82 10.38 -26.74
N TRP A 254 5.72 11.26 -26.34
CA TRP A 254 5.42 12.43 -25.49
C TRP A 254 4.46 13.44 -26.13
N SER A 255 4.35 13.44 -27.46
CA SER A 255 3.44 14.30 -28.22
C SER A 255 2.02 13.75 -28.35
N ASP A 256 1.74 12.59 -27.80
CA ASP A 256 0.40 11.99 -27.83
C ASP A 256 -0.47 12.52 -26.69
N PHE A 257 -1.14 13.64 -26.95
CA PHE A 257 -2.03 14.27 -25.96
C PHE A 257 -3.28 13.43 -25.70
N SER A 258 -3.71 12.57 -26.64
CA SER A 258 -4.86 11.68 -26.43
C SER A 258 -4.55 10.61 -25.39
N TRP A 259 -3.33 10.10 -25.38
CA TRP A 259 -2.85 9.15 -24.38
C TRP A 259 -2.90 9.72 -22.96
N TRP A 260 -2.47 10.98 -22.77
CA TRP A 260 -2.54 11.64 -21.46
C TRP A 260 -3.98 11.76 -20.95
N GLY A 261 -4.92 12.13 -21.82
CA GLY A 261 -6.34 12.22 -21.49
C GLY A 261 -6.94 10.86 -21.07
N GLN A 262 -6.67 9.82 -21.83
CA GLN A 262 -7.13 8.46 -21.56
C GLN A 262 -6.52 7.90 -20.28
N THR A 263 -5.23 8.11 -20.05
CA THR A 263 -4.53 7.66 -18.84
C THR A 263 -5.10 8.35 -17.60
N ALA A 264 -5.33 9.68 -17.66
CA ALA A 264 -5.93 10.42 -16.54
C ALA A 264 -7.36 9.92 -16.23
N GLN A 265 -8.18 9.64 -17.24
CA GLN A 265 -9.51 9.07 -17.04
C GLN A 265 -9.46 7.66 -16.44
N THR A 266 -8.55 6.82 -16.90
CA THR A 266 -8.37 5.46 -16.37
C THR A 266 -7.92 5.49 -14.92
N LEU A 267 -6.95 6.36 -14.58
CA LEU A 267 -6.51 6.59 -13.21
C LEU A 267 -7.66 7.09 -12.33
N GLY A 268 -8.44 8.05 -12.82
CA GLY A 268 -9.59 8.59 -12.10
C GLY A 268 -10.60 7.48 -11.78
N ARG A 269 -10.98 6.66 -12.76
CA ARG A 269 -11.90 5.54 -12.55
C ARG A 269 -11.36 4.49 -11.56
N ARG A 270 -10.08 4.15 -11.66
CA ARG A 270 -9.44 3.19 -10.73
C ARG A 270 -9.38 3.73 -9.31
N LEU A 271 -9.09 5.01 -9.14
CA LEU A 271 -9.10 5.67 -7.84
C LEU A 271 -10.53 5.75 -7.28
N GLU A 272 -11.51 6.10 -8.10
CA GLU A 272 -12.90 6.10 -7.73
C GLU A 272 -13.37 4.70 -7.28
N ALA A 273 -13.08 3.67 -8.07
CA ALA A 273 -13.38 2.28 -7.71
C ALA A 273 -12.74 1.88 -6.37
N PHE A 274 -11.47 2.29 -6.13
CA PHE A 274 -10.80 2.04 -4.86
C PHE A 274 -11.45 2.77 -3.68
N LEU A 275 -11.86 4.02 -3.86
CA LEU A 275 -12.50 4.81 -2.81
C LEU A 275 -13.91 4.32 -2.48
N LEU A 276 -14.69 3.92 -3.52
CA LEU A 276 -16.06 3.43 -3.38
C LEU A 276 -16.15 1.97 -2.95
N ALA A 277 -15.09 1.17 -3.14
CA ALA A 277 -15.08 -0.21 -2.69
C ALA A 277 -15.29 -0.30 -1.17
N PRO A 278 -16.07 -1.29 -0.69
CA PRO A 278 -16.24 -1.53 0.73
C PRO A 278 -14.87 -1.64 1.41
N GLY A 279 -14.65 -0.86 2.46
CA GLY A 279 -13.42 -0.91 3.24
C GLY A 279 -13.40 -2.17 4.08
N MET A 280 -12.54 -3.12 3.74
CA MET A 280 -12.35 -4.38 4.45
C MET A 280 -10.89 -4.50 4.88
N GLY A 281 -10.66 -5.03 6.10
CA GLY A 281 -9.32 -5.34 6.58
C GLY A 281 -8.33 -4.17 6.40
N ARG A 282 -7.25 -4.40 5.65
CA ARG A 282 -6.17 -3.42 5.41
C ARG A 282 -6.57 -2.21 4.56
N ASP A 283 -7.71 -2.25 3.82
CA ASP A 283 -8.08 -1.19 2.87
C ASP A 283 -8.27 0.15 3.56
N LEU A 284 -8.81 0.16 4.79
CA LEU A 284 -8.97 1.38 5.58
C LEU A 284 -7.61 2.00 5.90
N ALA A 285 -6.62 1.19 6.28
CA ALA A 285 -5.27 1.65 6.57
C ALA A 285 -4.58 2.23 5.31
N ILE A 286 -4.84 1.65 4.13
CA ILE A 286 -4.33 2.17 2.87
C ILE A 286 -5.02 3.49 2.52
N LYS A 287 -6.35 3.59 2.65
CA LYS A 287 -7.12 4.82 2.38
C LYS A 287 -6.68 5.97 3.29
N THR A 288 -6.60 5.73 4.59
CA THR A 288 -6.16 6.75 5.57
C THR A 288 -4.71 7.16 5.35
N GLY A 289 -3.84 6.20 5.04
CA GLY A 289 -2.44 6.46 4.71
C GLY A 289 -2.25 7.28 3.43
N LEU A 290 -3.07 7.07 2.39
CA LEU A 290 -3.10 7.90 1.19
C LEU A 290 -3.51 9.34 1.49
N LEU A 291 -4.58 9.53 2.29
CA LEU A 291 -5.02 10.86 2.70
C LEU A 291 -3.95 11.58 3.53
N ALA A 292 -3.32 10.88 4.47
CA ALA A 292 -2.22 11.41 5.25
C ALA A 292 -1.04 11.84 4.35
N GLN A 293 -0.69 11.02 3.35
CA GLN A 293 0.38 11.34 2.40
C GLN A 293 0.05 12.56 1.54
N ALA A 294 -1.19 12.68 1.08
CA ALA A 294 -1.65 13.86 0.35
C ALA A 294 -1.55 15.13 1.22
N GLY A 295 -1.95 15.05 2.50
CA GLY A 295 -1.80 16.14 3.46
C GLY A 295 -0.33 16.52 3.72
N ILE A 296 0.54 15.53 3.88
CA ILE A 296 1.99 15.74 4.03
C ILE A 296 2.56 16.42 2.78
N GLY A 297 2.21 15.94 1.58
CA GLY A 297 2.65 16.53 0.32
C GLY A 297 2.19 17.98 0.15
N PHE A 298 0.94 18.26 0.49
CA PHE A 298 0.41 19.63 0.47
C PHE A 298 1.19 20.55 1.42
N LEU A 299 1.42 20.12 2.66
CA LEU A 299 2.18 20.88 3.66
C LEU A 299 3.62 21.15 3.19
N GLN A 300 4.25 20.16 2.55
CA GLN A 300 5.58 20.34 1.96
C GLN A 300 5.59 21.40 0.84
N CYS A 301 4.58 21.40 -0.03
CA CYS A 301 4.46 22.41 -1.10
C CYS A 301 4.31 23.82 -0.52
N VAL A 302 3.46 23.99 0.51
CA VAL A 302 3.29 25.27 1.21
C VAL A 302 4.61 25.74 1.83
N LEU A 303 5.34 24.87 2.50
CA LEU A 303 6.62 25.21 3.10
C LEU A 303 7.69 25.56 2.04
N CYS A 304 7.72 24.87 0.91
CA CYS A 304 8.61 25.20 -0.20
C CYS A 304 8.31 26.60 -0.75
N GLU A 305 7.03 26.96 -0.91
CA GLU A 305 6.65 28.28 -1.39
C GLU A 305 6.99 29.39 -0.38
N LEU A 306 6.76 29.15 0.91
CA LEU A 306 7.18 30.07 1.98
C LEU A 306 8.71 30.28 1.96
N LEU A 307 9.49 29.23 1.81
CA LEU A 307 10.94 29.32 1.68
C LEU A 307 11.34 30.11 0.42
N ARG A 308 10.66 29.89 -0.70
CA ARG A 308 10.87 30.66 -1.92
C ARG A 308 10.63 32.14 -1.71
N CYS A 309 9.54 32.50 -1.03
CA CYS A 309 9.22 33.88 -0.71
C CYS A 309 10.26 34.55 0.20
N THR A 310 10.78 33.82 1.18
CA THR A 310 11.82 34.34 2.11
C THR A 310 13.20 34.46 1.46
N LEU A 311 13.48 33.66 0.41
CA LEU A 311 14.74 33.70 -0.33
C LEU A 311 14.76 34.71 -1.49
N ARG A 312 13.60 35.30 -1.84
CA ARG A 312 13.57 36.40 -2.81
C ARG A 312 14.26 37.62 -2.22
N PRO A 313 15.31 38.16 -2.84
CA PRO A 313 15.87 39.42 -2.41
C PRO A 313 14.79 40.50 -2.54
N ASN A 314 14.64 41.35 -1.52
CA ASN A 314 13.84 42.57 -1.62
C ASN A 314 14.46 43.39 -2.78
N THR A 315 13.78 43.41 -3.91
CA THR A 315 14.04 44.33 -5.02
C THR A 315 13.42 45.65 -4.70
#